data_863f1feab000d2e9b5f01be6a0622efd
#
_entry.id   863f1feab000d2e9b5f01be6a0622efd
#
_cell.length_a   1.000
_cell.length_b   1.000
_cell.length_c   1.000
_cell.angle_alpha   90.00
_cell.angle_beta   90.00
_cell.angle_gamma   90.00
#
_symmetry.space_group_name_H-M   'P 1'
#
loop_
_entity.id
_entity.type
_entity.pdbx_description
1 polymer ?
#
loop_
_entity_poly.entity_id
_entity_poly.type
_entity_poly.pdbx_seq_one_letter_code
_entity_poly.pdbx_strand_id
1 'polypeptide(L)'
;MYIVVSNPTLRKVSFYTNLHIITVHRGGTHFEGPHWSKEENALYWVDIMQQKVHRLDSETGNVTTREIGYGPVSLVVSIKDKPGYIAVTVRAEIYIMPWDEFVNDSSLRLLSIVDLGLPDNRCNDGKVDARGRLWFGTMGKEVGSVIVKDQGTLYVMDEHNYLEPAVRVRPVSVSNGIAWTSDNKFMFYIDTPTRNIDVFDFNLDEGTICNRRTLFSFQTNNVTGMPDGMTIDRDGNLWVACYDGGKVIKIDSRAGKLLEQHKLPANKVTSVAWGGHDLETLYVTTSNVGLNPVEHAQQPDAGSLFAIEGTGSRGLPENQFIFANADKY
;
A
#
# COMPACT_ATOMS: atom_id res chain seq x y z
N MET A 1 25.51 -49.23 -40.65
CA MET A 1 25.83 -48.59 -39.36
C MET A 1 25.13 -47.27 -39.35
N TYR A 2 23.89 -47.23 -38.82
CA TYR A 2 23.09 -46.02 -38.76
C TYR A 2 23.21 -45.45 -37.35
N ILE A 3 23.70 -44.21 -37.24
CA ILE A 3 23.74 -43.48 -35.98
C ILE A 3 22.42 -42.74 -35.85
N VAL A 4 21.59 -43.14 -34.86
CA VAL A 4 20.40 -42.43 -34.45
C VAL A 4 20.81 -41.39 -33.41
N VAL A 5 20.76 -40.14 -33.76
CA VAL A 5 20.92 -39.04 -32.81
C VAL A 5 19.56 -38.81 -32.14
N SER A 6 19.42 -39.22 -30.90
CA SER A 6 18.26 -38.92 -30.07
C SER A 6 18.31 -37.48 -29.58
N ASN A 7 17.30 -36.72 -29.94
CA ASN A 7 17.06 -35.35 -29.51
C ASN A 7 16.68 -35.33 -28.00
N PRO A 8 17.37 -34.57 -27.13
CA PRO A 8 16.96 -34.47 -25.74
C PRO A 8 15.78 -33.50 -25.64
N THR A 9 14.60 -34.05 -25.46
CA THR A 9 13.38 -33.31 -25.07
C THR A 9 13.68 -32.54 -23.79
N LEU A 10 13.73 -31.22 -23.89
CA LEU A 10 13.67 -30.28 -22.77
C LEU A 10 12.37 -30.56 -21.97
N ARG A 11 12.49 -31.29 -20.87
CA ARG A 11 11.42 -31.36 -19.86
C ARG A 11 11.29 -29.96 -19.28
N LYS A 12 10.20 -29.25 -19.59
CA LYS A 12 9.73 -28.14 -18.78
C LYS A 12 9.50 -28.70 -17.38
N VAL A 13 10.40 -28.43 -16.45
CA VAL A 13 10.15 -28.64 -15.04
C VAL A 13 9.18 -27.54 -14.62
N SER A 14 7.90 -27.87 -14.60
CA SER A 14 6.88 -27.01 -14.02
C SER A 14 7.06 -27.14 -12.50
N PHE A 15 7.70 -26.16 -11.88
CA PHE A 15 7.62 -25.99 -10.44
C PHE A 15 6.20 -25.50 -10.16
N TYR A 16 5.31 -26.38 -9.75
CA TYR A 16 4.06 -25.97 -9.09
C TYR A 16 4.48 -25.37 -7.75
N THR A 17 4.60 -24.06 -7.68
CA THR A 17 4.64 -23.34 -6.41
C THR A 17 3.25 -23.50 -5.79
N ASN A 18 3.17 -24.23 -4.66
CA ASN A 18 1.94 -24.29 -3.90
C ASN A 18 1.70 -22.90 -3.31
N LEU A 19 0.72 -22.19 -3.83
CA LEU A 19 0.30 -20.89 -3.30
C LEU A 19 -0.43 -21.12 -1.98
N HIS A 20 0.02 -20.46 -0.92
CA HIS A 20 -0.58 -20.52 0.40
C HIS A 20 -1.10 -19.13 0.80
N ILE A 21 -2.33 -19.08 1.30
CA ILE A 21 -2.91 -17.88 1.91
C ILE A 21 -3.06 -18.15 3.39
N ILE A 22 -2.37 -17.37 4.20
CA ILE A 22 -2.27 -17.53 5.65
C ILE A 22 -2.90 -16.30 6.31
N THR A 23 -3.79 -16.50 7.28
CA THR A 23 -4.28 -15.40 8.12
C THR A 23 -3.23 -15.10 9.18
N VAL A 24 -2.62 -13.91 9.11
CA VAL A 24 -1.53 -13.46 9.99
C VAL A 24 -2.09 -12.81 11.26
N HIS A 25 -3.06 -11.91 11.10
CA HIS A 25 -3.67 -11.19 12.22
C HIS A 25 -5.15 -10.94 11.97
N ARG A 26 -5.98 -11.12 13.00
CA ARG A 26 -7.45 -10.95 12.96
C ARG A 26 -7.90 -9.78 13.83
N GLY A 27 -9.15 -9.37 13.65
CA GLY A 27 -9.84 -8.45 14.55
C GLY A 27 -9.76 -6.99 14.16
N GLY A 28 -9.30 -6.69 12.95
CA GLY A 28 -9.37 -5.36 12.38
C GLY A 28 -10.75 -5.03 11.83
N THR A 29 -10.95 -3.73 11.61
CA THR A 29 -12.14 -3.19 10.94
C THR A 29 -11.81 -2.76 9.53
N HIS A 30 -10.76 -1.95 9.36
CA HIS A 30 -10.30 -1.48 8.05
C HIS A 30 -8.78 -1.43 8.05
N PHE A 31 -8.16 -2.58 7.82
CA PHE A 31 -6.72 -2.67 7.70
C PHE A 31 -6.26 -2.08 6.37
N GLU A 32 -5.19 -1.27 6.43
CA GLU A 32 -4.63 -0.54 5.30
C GLU A 32 -3.14 -0.28 5.44
N GLY A 33 -2.53 0.26 4.38
CA GLY A 33 -1.19 0.81 4.36
C GLY A 33 -0.10 -0.13 4.87
N PRO A 34 -0.02 -1.39 4.43
CA PRO A 34 1.04 -2.29 4.87
C PRO A 34 2.39 -1.77 4.37
N HIS A 35 3.37 -1.67 5.29
CA HIS A 35 4.72 -1.18 5.03
C HIS A 35 5.75 -2.09 5.68
N TRP A 36 6.65 -2.64 4.89
CA TRP A 36 7.72 -3.52 5.35
C TRP A 36 9.00 -2.73 5.66
N SER A 37 9.39 -2.68 6.93
CA SER A 37 10.70 -2.19 7.34
C SER A 37 11.73 -3.32 7.27
N LYS A 38 12.59 -3.29 6.26
CA LYS A 38 13.66 -4.26 6.12
C LYS A 38 14.70 -4.15 7.25
N GLU A 39 14.96 -2.93 7.71
CA GLU A 39 15.93 -2.66 8.77
C GLU A 39 15.48 -3.28 10.10
N GLU A 40 14.19 -3.26 10.39
CA GLU A 40 13.61 -3.77 11.64
C GLU A 40 13.05 -5.19 11.49
N ASN A 41 13.10 -5.77 10.27
CA ASN A 41 12.47 -7.04 9.93
C ASN A 41 11.01 -7.12 10.41
N ALA A 42 10.26 -6.05 10.20
CA ALA A 42 8.92 -5.86 10.72
C ALA A 42 7.94 -5.32 9.67
N LEU A 43 6.68 -5.74 9.78
CA LEU A 43 5.58 -5.19 9.00
C LEU A 43 4.78 -4.23 9.87
N TYR A 44 4.57 -3.01 9.38
CA TYR A 44 3.63 -2.05 9.93
C TYR A 44 2.35 -2.01 9.07
N TRP A 45 1.20 -1.76 9.67
CA TRP A 45 -0.05 -1.45 8.98
C TRP A 45 -0.97 -0.64 9.91
N VAL A 46 -2.03 -0.08 9.36
CA VAL A 46 -3.00 0.71 10.12
C VAL A 46 -4.38 0.04 10.17
N ASP A 47 -5.16 0.33 11.18
CA ASP A 47 -6.62 0.19 11.19
C ASP A 47 -7.23 1.59 11.22
N ILE A 48 -7.72 2.02 10.07
CA ILE A 48 -8.23 3.40 9.90
C ILE A 48 -9.38 3.67 10.86
N MET A 49 -10.34 2.74 10.95
CA MET A 49 -11.56 2.92 11.72
C MET A 49 -11.34 2.76 13.22
N GLN A 50 -10.41 1.89 13.63
CA GLN A 50 -10.03 1.72 15.03
C GLN A 50 -8.94 2.69 15.48
N GLN A 51 -8.41 3.53 14.57
CA GLN A 51 -7.37 4.53 14.85
C GLN A 51 -6.11 3.88 15.46
N LYS A 52 -5.66 2.80 14.84
CA LYS A 52 -4.54 1.98 15.35
C LYS A 52 -3.44 1.84 14.32
N VAL A 53 -2.22 1.80 14.83
CA VAL A 53 -1.05 1.30 14.09
C VAL A 53 -0.65 -0.04 14.70
N HIS A 54 -0.37 -1.00 13.85
CA HIS A 54 0.08 -2.34 14.24
C HIS A 54 1.50 -2.57 13.73
N ARG A 55 2.25 -3.41 14.46
CA ARG A 55 3.58 -3.86 14.08
C ARG A 55 3.71 -5.35 14.33
N LEU A 56 4.00 -6.10 13.27
CA LEU A 56 4.37 -7.50 13.33
C LEU A 56 5.89 -7.61 13.35
N ASP A 57 6.42 -8.21 14.38
CA ASP A 57 7.79 -8.69 14.41
C ASP A 57 7.86 -10.04 13.68
N SER A 58 8.57 -10.11 12.56
CA SER A 58 8.54 -11.30 11.71
C SER A 58 9.37 -12.46 12.25
N GLU A 59 10.28 -12.22 13.20
CA GLU A 59 11.09 -13.29 13.82
C GLU A 59 10.28 -14.02 14.90
N THR A 60 9.52 -13.26 15.70
CA THR A 60 8.76 -13.80 16.81
C THR A 60 7.30 -14.11 16.46
N GLY A 61 6.77 -13.50 15.40
CA GLY A 61 5.36 -13.51 15.04
C GLY A 61 4.47 -12.65 15.95
N ASN A 62 5.06 -11.89 16.87
CA ASN A 62 4.30 -11.05 17.80
C ASN A 62 3.76 -9.81 17.11
N VAL A 63 2.50 -9.49 17.37
CA VAL A 63 1.87 -8.24 16.94
C VAL A 63 1.71 -7.32 18.12
N THR A 64 2.27 -6.13 18.02
CA THR A 64 2.07 -5.03 18.96
C THR A 64 1.19 -3.96 18.30
N THR A 65 0.47 -3.19 19.12
CA THR A 65 -0.53 -2.24 18.63
C THR A 65 -0.45 -0.95 19.41
N ARG A 66 -0.53 0.17 18.69
CA ARG A 66 -0.65 1.50 19.26
C ARG A 66 -1.94 2.15 18.81
N GLU A 67 -2.73 2.66 19.76
CA GLU A 67 -3.92 3.45 19.50
C GLU A 67 -3.57 4.94 19.43
N ILE A 68 -4.17 5.69 18.48
CA ILE A 68 -3.97 7.12 18.29
C ILE A 68 -5.31 7.83 18.41
N GLY A 69 -5.52 8.57 19.51
CA GLY A 69 -6.82 9.15 19.87
C GLY A 69 -7.26 10.38 19.06
N TYR A 70 -6.45 10.86 18.09
CA TYR A 70 -6.74 12.10 17.36
C TYR A 70 -7.61 11.93 16.11
N GLY A 71 -7.83 10.71 15.65
CA GLY A 71 -8.67 10.44 14.49
C GLY A 71 -8.17 9.31 13.60
N PRO A 72 -8.79 9.11 12.43
CA PRO A 72 -8.42 8.07 11.49
C PRO A 72 -6.93 8.13 11.10
N VAL A 73 -6.23 7.01 11.27
CA VAL A 73 -4.83 6.82 10.87
C VAL A 73 -4.84 6.03 9.58
N SER A 74 -4.30 6.56 8.49
CA SER A 74 -4.46 5.95 7.17
C SER A 74 -3.16 5.51 6.49
N LEU A 75 -2.01 5.97 6.97
CA LEU A 75 -0.70 5.65 6.43
C LEU A 75 0.33 5.49 7.54
N VAL A 76 1.24 4.55 7.38
CA VAL A 76 2.45 4.40 8.21
C VAL A 76 3.65 4.11 7.32
N VAL A 77 4.79 4.77 7.57
CA VAL A 77 6.08 4.48 6.93
C VAL A 77 7.21 4.59 7.94
N SER A 78 8.25 3.77 7.80
CA SER A 78 9.47 3.84 8.62
C SER A 78 10.34 5.03 8.22
N ILE A 79 11.13 5.54 9.19
CA ILE A 79 12.05 6.64 8.96
C ILE A 79 13.46 6.09 8.80
N LYS A 80 14.14 6.53 7.75
CA LYS A 80 15.47 6.05 7.39
C LYS A 80 16.50 6.40 8.48
N ASP A 81 17.37 5.44 8.80
CA ASP A 81 18.44 5.56 9.80
C ASP A 81 17.91 5.93 11.21
N LYS A 82 16.62 5.70 11.48
CA LYS A 82 15.95 5.94 12.74
C LYS A 82 15.06 4.75 13.12
N PRO A 83 15.64 3.56 13.38
CA PRO A 83 14.86 2.40 13.78
C PRO A 83 13.99 2.72 15.00
N GLY A 84 12.77 2.26 15.00
CA GLY A 84 11.78 2.57 16.01
C GLY A 84 11.13 3.96 15.87
N TYR A 85 11.34 4.70 14.78
CA TYR A 85 10.58 5.90 14.45
C TYR A 85 9.75 5.66 13.18
N ILE A 86 8.52 6.14 13.21
CA ILE A 86 7.59 6.07 12.09
C ILE A 86 6.99 7.45 11.80
N ALA A 87 6.64 7.66 10.54
CA ALA A 87 5.74 8.73 10.15
C ALA A 87 4.34 8.14 9.93
N VAL A 88 3.33 8.84 10.40
CA VAL A 88 1.91 8.45 10.27
C VAL A 88 1.07 9.63 9.80
N THR A 89 -0.03 9.34 9.11
CA THR A 89 -1.04 10.35 8.82
C THR A 89 -2.26 10.14 9.71
N VAL A 90 -2.73 11.23 10.32
CA VAL A 90 -3.95 11.25 11.15
C VAL A 90 -4.86 12.34 10.59
N ARG A 91 -6.05 11.99 10.11
CA ARG A 91 -6.88 12.93 9.33
C ARG A 91 -6.10 13.52 8.16
N ALA A 92 -6.01 14.84 8.04
CA ALA A 92 -5.22 15.55 7.02
C ALA A 92 -3.87 16.08 7.58
N GLU A 93 -3.35 15.43 8.60
CA GLU A 93 -2.14 15.82 9.33
C GLU A 93 -1.08 14.72 9.23
N ILE A 94 0.19 15.11 9.16
CA ILE A 94 1.33 14.20 9.11
C ILE A 94 2.14 14.34 10.38
N TYR A 95 2.41 13.23 11.05
CA TYR A 95 3.15 13.17 12.30
C TYR A 95 4.37 12.26 12.20
N ILE A 96 5.36 12.53 13.07
CA ILE A 96 6.42 11.60 13.43
C ILE A 96 6.21 11.17 14.88
N MET A 97 6.51 9.90 15.17
CA MET A 97 6.47 9.37 16.53
C MET A 97 7.45 8.23 16.70
N PRO A 98 8.01 8.04 17.92
CA PRO A 98 8.69 6.79 18.26
C PRO A 98 7.66 5.65 18.30
N TRP A 99 8.07 4.46 17.85
CA TRP A 99 7.31 3.25 18.10
C TRP A 99 7.55 2.80 19.54
N ASP A 100 6.60 3.08 20.40
CA ASP A 100 6.54 2.56 21.76
C ASP A 100 5.06 2.41 22.14
N GLU A 101 4.60 1.18 22.26
CA GLU A 101 3.21 0.86 22.56
C GLU A 101 2.75 1.35 23.95
N PHE A 102 3.69 1.70 24.82
CA PHE A 102 3.43 2.19 26.19
C PHE A 102 3.39 3.72 26.29
N VAL A 103 3.77 4.43 25.22
CA VAL A 103 3.76 5.90 25.21
C VAL A 103 2.42 6.41 24.68
N ASN A 104 1.89 7.44 25.34
CA ASN A 104 0.65 8.09 24.92
C ASN A 104 0.85 9.03 23.72
N ASP A 105 -0.21 9.64 23.25
CA ASP A 105 -0.22 10.54 22.09
C ASP A 105 0.66 11.79 22.24
N SER A 106 1.15 12.11 23.43
CA SER A 106 2.07 13.23 23.64
C SER A 106 3.42 13.09 22.90
N SER A 107 3.73 11.88 22.42
CA SER A 107 4.91 11.63 21.61
C SER A 107 4.72 11.92 20.12
N LEU A 108 3.48 12.16 19.68
CA LEU A 108 3.20 12.60 18.30
C LEU A 108 3.75 14.00 18.07
N ARG A 109 4.53 14.15 17.02
CA ARG A 109 5.12 15.43 16.59
C ARG A 109 4.57 15.81 15.24
N LEU A 110 3.75 16.85 15.19
CA LEU A 110 3.17 17.36 13.96
C LEU A 110 4.26 17.88 13.02
N LEU A 111 4.25 17.41 11.79
CA LEU A 111 5.10 17.91 10.70
C LEU A 111 4.34 18.84 9.78
N SER A 112 3.14 18.46 9.36
CA SER A 112 2.40 19.18 8.33
C SER A 112 0.90 19.00 8.47
N ILE A 113 0.15 19.98 7.93
CA ILE A 113 -1.30 19.91 7.74
C ILE A 113 -1.57 20.24 6.27
N VAL A 114 -2.37 19.41 5.61
CA VAL A 114 -2.76 19.62 4.21
C VAL A 114 -4.27 19.84 4.07
N ASP A 115 -4.72 20.13 2.86
CA ASP A 115 -6.14 20.39 2.55
C ASP A 115 -6.79 21.47 3.45
N LEU A 116 -6.02 22.50 3.80
CA LEU A 116 -6.54 23.65 4.57
C LEU A 116 -7.78 24.23 3.90
N GLY A 117 -8.87 24.34 4.67
CA GLY A 117 -10.18 24.75 4.16
C GLY A 117 -11.11 23.59 3.75
N LEU A 118 -10.65 22.35 3.82
CA LEU A 118 -11.43 21.14 3.60
C LEU A 118 -11.39 20.25 4.86
N PRO A 119 -12.03 20.63 5.97
CA PRO A 119 -11.83 20.01 7.29
C PRO A 119 -12.30 18.57 7.39
N ASP A 120 -13.12 18.13 6.44
CA ASP A 120 -13.63 16.75 6.36
C ASP A 120 -12.76 15.84 5.47
N ASN A 121 -11.75 16.40 4.78
CA ASN A 121 -10.77 15.62 4.06
C ASN A 121 -9.85 14.86 5.02
N ARG A 122 -9.34 13.73 4.57
CA ARG A 122 -8.29 12.98 5.26
C ARG A 122 -7.24 12.47 4.27
N CYS A 123 -6.04 12.21 4.77
CA CYS A 123 -5.08 11.38 4.05
C CYS A 123 -5.65 9.98 3.84
N ASN A 124 -5.23 9.32 2.78
CA ASN A 124 -5.60 7.94 2.49
C ASN A 124 -4.34 7.11 2.30
N ASP A 125 -3.90 6.81 1.10
CA ASP A 125 -2.73 5.99 0.84
C ASP A 125 -1.50 6.85 0.48
N GLY A 126 -0.32 6.25 0.59
CA GLY A 126 0.94 6.89 0.25
C GLY A 126 2.11 5.91 0.25
N LYS A 127 3.23 6.34 -0.28
CA LYS A 127 4.46 5.54 -0.35
C LYS A 127 5.70 6.44 -0.44
N VAL A 128 6.85 5.90 -0.11
CA VAL A 128 8.12 6.64 -0.17
C VAL A 128 8.85 6.33 -1.47
N ASP A 129 9.35 7.36 -2.16
CA ASP A 129 10.16 7.20 -3.38
C ASP A 129 11.64 6.90 -3.07
N ALA A 130 12.42 6.58 -4.12
CA ALA A 130 13.82 6.19 -3.97
C ALA A 130 14.75 7.33 -3.48
N ARG A 131 14.28 8.59 -3.43
CA ARG A 131 14.97 9.72 -2.78
C ARG A 131 14.53 9.92 -1.33
N GLY A 132 13.67 9.04 -0.80
CA GLY A 132 13.15 9.12 0.55
C GLY A 132 12.08 10.19 0.76
N ARG A 133 11.44 10.69 -0.29
CA ARG A 133 10.31 11.62 -0.20
C ARG A 133 9.02 10.85 0.03
N LEU A 134 8.18 11.34 0.94
CA LEU A 134 6.86 10.81 1.17
C LEU A 134 5.87 11.35 0.14
N TRP A 135 5.31 10.46 -0.66
CA TRP A 135 4.17 10.69 -1.54
C TRP A 135 2.93 10.22 -0.81
N PHE A 136 1.94 11.07 -0.68
CA PHE A 136 0.69 10.73 -0.01
C PHE A 136 -0.45 11.52 -0.63
N GLY A 137 -1.62 10.92 -0.59
CA GLY A 137 -2.77 11.62 -1.13
C GLY A 137 -3.91 11.68 -0.14
N THR A 138 -4.86 12.56 -0.46
CA THR A 138 -6.05 12.78 0.33
C THR A 138 -7.30 12.32 -0.41
N MET A 139 -8.39 12.24 0.31
CA MET A 139 -9.72 11.97 -0.21
C MET A 139 -10.72 12.95 0.37
N GLY A 140 -11.81 13.13 -0.36
CA GLY A 140 -12.92 13.97 0.07
C GLY A 140 -13.71 13.36 1.23
N LYS A 141 -14.62 14.17 1.78
CA LYS A 141 -15.55 13.77 2.84
C LYS A 141 -16.31 12.51 2.48
N GLU A 142 -16.43 11.62 3.46
CA GLU A 142 -17.30 10.46 3.39
C GLU A 142 -18.67 10.78 4.02
N VAL A 143 -19.73 10.57 3.25
CA VAL A 143 -21.12 10.77 3.71
C VAL A 143 -21.87 9.45 3.53
N GLY A 144 -22.03 8.71 4.63
CA GLY A 144 -22.51 7.33 4.56
C GLY A 144 -21.52 6.43 3.82
N SER A 145 -21.92 5.85 2.70
CA SER A 145 -21.06 5.05 1.82
C SER A 145 -20.58 5.82 0.57
N VAL A 146 -20.84 7.12 0.50
CA VAL A 146 -20.50 7.95 -0.66
C VAL A 146 -19.37 8.91 -0.32
N ILE A 147 -18.33 8.92 -1.15
CA ILE A 147 -17.22 9.86 -1.03
C ILE A 147 -17.50 11.05 -1.96
N VAL A 148 -17.34 12.25 -1.43
CA VAL A 148 -17.43 13.49 -2.23
C VAL A 148 -16.21 13.51 -3.16
N LYS A 149 -16.49 13.46 -4.47
CA LYS A 149 -15.44 13.36 -5.50
C LYS A 149 -14.68 14.69 -5.68
N ASP A 150 -13.48 14.57 -6.24
CA ASP A 150 -12.67 15.68 -6.74
C ASP A 150 -12.27 16.72 -5.69
N GLN A 151 -12.20 16.32 -4.40
CA GLN A 151 -11.77 17.16 -3.29
C GLN A 151 -10.36 16.82 -2.77
N GLY A 152 -9.83 15.67 -3.12
CA GLY A 152 -8.50 15.24 -2.69
C GLY A 152 -7.38 15.76 -3.60
N THR A 153 -6.17 15.51 -3.15
CA THR A 153 -4.92 15.95 -3.79
C THR A 153 -3.84 14.90 -3.57
N LEU A 154 -2.98 14.66 -4.55
CA LEU A 154 -1.72 13.93 -4.38
C LEU A 154 -0.60 14.92 -4.08
N TYR A 155 0.09 14.72 -2.97
CA TYR A 155 1.20 15.52 -2.46
C TYR A 155 2.51 14.75 -2.50
N VAL A 156 3.63 15.50 -2.48
CA VAL A 156 4.96 14.99 -2.16
C VAL A 156 5.64 15.91 -1.15
N MET A 157 6.29 15.33 -0.14
CA MET A 157 7.05 16.07 0.86
C MET A 157 8.41 15.42 1.15
N ASP A 158 9.35 16.24 1.54
CA ASP A 158 10.66 15.89 2.09
C ASP A 158 11.02 16.81 3.26
N GLU A 159 12.24 16.69 3.77
CA GLU A 159 12.71 17.53 4.90
C GLU A 159 12.85 19.02 4.59
N HIS A 160 12.77 19.43 3.31
CA HIS A 160 12.89 20.83 2.90
C HIS A 160 11.54 21.52 2.68
N ASN A 161 10.50 20.74 2.32
CA ASN A 161 9.18 21.27 2.03
C ASN A 161 8.05 20.71 2.93
N TYR A 162 8.41 20.04 4.05
CA TYR A 162 7.41 19.36 4.90
C TYR A 162 6.35 20.30 5.47
N LEU A 163 6.65 21.58 5.67
CA LEU A 163 5.68 22.57 6.14
C LEU A 163 4.64 22.95 5.07
N GLU A 164 4.99 22.78 3.78
CA GLU A 164 4.14 23.06 2.64
C GLU A 164 4.37 21.98 1.56
N PRO A 165 3.78 20.79 1.72
CA PRO A 165 3.93 19.70 0.75
C PRO A 165 3.52 20.12 -0.65
N ALA A 166 4.32 19.72 -1.65
CA ALA A 166 4.10 20.14 -3.02
C ALA A 166 2.98 19.32 -3.67
N VAL A 167 2.03 19.99 -4.30
CA VAL A 167 0.93 19.37 -5.07
C VAL A 167 1.49 18.72 -6.34
N ARG A 168 1.04 17.48 -6.63
CA ARG A 168 1.40 16.75 -7.85
C ARG A 168 0.22 16.42 -8.75
N VAL A 169 -0.92 16.03 -8.17
CA VAL A 169 -2.16 15.81 -8.91
C VAL A 169 -3.33 16.44 -8.15
N ARG A 170 -4.14 17.22 -8.84
CA ARG A 170 -5.40 17.77 -8.35
C ARG A 170 -6.32 18.06 -9.53
N PRO A 171 -7.65 17.73 -9.47
CA PRO A 171 -8.31 17.08 -8.34
C PRO A 171 -8.07 15.57 -8.30
N VAL A 172 -8.30 14.97 -7.12
CA VAL A 172 -8.33 13.54 -6.86
C VAL A 172 -9.59 13.22 -6.06
N SER A 173 -10.19 12.07 -6.28
CA SER A 173 -11.38 11.66 -5.52
C SER A 173 -11.01 10.81 -4.31
N VAL A 174 -10.26 9.71 -4.53
CA VAL A 174 -9.74 8.81 -3.48
C VAL A 174 -8.34 8.38 -3.90
N SER A 175 -7.33 9.06 -3.37
CA SER A 175 -5.93 8.73 -3.63
C SER A 175 -5.59 7.37 -3.04
N ASN A 176 -5.06 6.47 -3.86
CA ASN A 176 -4.71 5.12 -3.50
C ASN A 176 -3.35 4.71 -4.09
N GLY A 177 -3.16 3.44 -4.37
CA GLY A 177 -1.93 2.75 -4.69
C GLY A 177 -0.91 3.55 -5.50
N ILE A 178 0.33 3.56 -5.03
CA ILE A 178 1.49 4.19 -5.67
C ILE A 178 2.60 3.16 -5.82
N ALA A 179 3.25 3.13 -6.99
CA ALA A 179 4.44 2.32 -7.22
C ALA A 179 5.35 2.98 -8.26
N TRP A 180 6.64 2.63 -8.26
CA TRP A 180 7.61 3.09 -9.24
C TRP A 180 8.31 1.90 -9.88
N THR A 181 8.70 2.05 -11.16
CA THR A 181 9.61 1.10 -11.80
C THR A 181 10.96 1.09 -11.08
N SER A 182 11.68 -0.04 -11.14
CA SER A 182 12.99 -0.19 -10.51
C SER A 182 14.05 0.80 -11.02
N ASP A 183 13.89 1.29 -12.25
CA ASP A 183 14.74 2.35 -12.85
C ASP A 183 14.25 3.77 -12.52
N ASN A 184 13.17 3.91 -11.75
CA ASN A 184 12.55 5.17 -11.32
C ASN A 184 12.18 6.12 -12.48
N LYS A 185 11.83 5.59 -13.66
CA LYS A 185 11.40 6.40 -14.80
C LYS A 185 9.90 6.56 -14.90
N PHE A 186 9.13 5.64 -14.30
CA PHE A 186 7.69 5.66 -14.33
C PHE A 186 7.13 5.53 -12.92
N MET A 187 6.04 6.27 -12.68
CA MET A 187 5.21 6.17 -11.49
C MET A 187 3.82 5.68 -11.88
N PHE A 188 3.32 4.67 -11.16
CA PHE A 188 1.96 4.18 -11.29
C PHE A 188 1.11 4.74 -10.15
N TYR A 189 -0.14 5.08 -10.46
CA TYR A 189 -1.03 5.75 -9.52
C TYR A 189 -2.48 5.33 -9.70
N ILE A 190 -3.21 5.26 -8.60
CA ILE A 190 -4.63 4.93 -8.55
C ILE A 190 -5.42 6.07 -7.91
N ASP A 191 -6.41 6.59 -8.63
CA ASP A 191 -7.55 7.31 -8.08
C ASP A 191 -8.75 6.36 -8.19
N THR A 192 -9.12 5.72 -7.10
CA THR A 192 -10.02 4.56 -7.05
C THR A 192 -11.31 4.70 -7.86
N PRO A 193 -12.08 5.82 -7.78
CA PRO A 193 -13.34 5.94 -8.53
C PRO A 193 -13.16 5.97 -10.05
N THR A 194 -11.96 6.23 -10.56
CA THR A 194 -11.67 6.17 -12.00
C THR A 194 -11.66 4.74 -12.52
N ARG A 195 -11.42 3.77 -11.64
CA ARG A 195 -11.22 2.34 -11.95
C ARG A 195 -10.04 2.08 -12.89
N ASN A 196 -9.08 2.99 -12.89
CA ASN A 196 -7.88 2.91 -13.72
C ASN A 196 -6.62 2.86 -12.85
N ILE A 197 -5.60 2.24 -13.42
CA ILE A 197 -4.21 2.41 -12.99
C ILE A 197 -3.57 3.29 -14.04
N ASP A 198 -3.17 4.47 -13.63
CA ASP A 198 -2.49 5.41 -14.51
C ASP A 198 -0.97 5.30 -14.36
N VAL A 199 -0.25 5.67 -15.41
CA VAL A 199 1.20 5.77 -15.42
C VAL A 199 1.61 7.20 -15.80
N PHE A 200 2.64 7.69 -15.10
CA PHE A 200 3.29 8.97 -15.35
C PHE A 200 4.75 8.74 -15.71
N ASP A 201 5.32 9.61 -16.51
CA ASP A 201 6.75 9.77 -16.58
C ASP A 201 7.23 10.45 -15.29
N PHE A 202 8.25 9.89 -14.66
CA PHE A 202 8.73 10.30 -13.34
C PHE A 202 10.15 10.85 -13.42
N ASN A 203 10.37 12.03 -12.86
CA ASN A 203 11.70 12.59 -12.63
C ASN A 203 12.07 12.39 -11.15
N LEU A 204 12.93 11.41 -10.89
CA LEU A 204 13.38 11.08 -9.53
C LEU A 204 14.13 12.24 -8.88
N ASP A 205 14.94 13.00 -9.62
CA ASP A 205 15.76 14.06 -9.00
C ASP A 205 14.91 15.22 -8.49
N GLU A 206 13.88 15.59 -9.26
CA GLU A 206 12.98 16.70 -8.90
C GLU A 206 11.73 16.26 -8.13
N GLY A 207 11.39 14.97 -8.11
CA GLY A 207 10.12 14.48 -7.53
C GLY A 207 8.92 15.00 -8.32
N THR A 208 9.02 15.09 -9.65
CA THR A 208 7.95 15.57 -10.52
C THR A 208 7.42 14.47 -11.42
N ILE A 209 6.17 14.62 -11.85
CA ILE A 209 5.47 13.69 -12.74
C ILE A 209 4.84 14.44 -13.91
N CYS A 210 4.79 13.80 -15.08
CA CYS A 210 4.16 14.34 -16.28
C CYS A 210 3.59 13.22 -17.16
N ASN A 211 2.97 13.59 -18.27
CA ASN A 211 2.50 12.66 -19.31
C ASN A 211 1.59 11.54 -18.77
N ARG A 212 0.57 11.91 -17.96
CA ARG A 212 -0.43 10.98 -17.42
C ARG A 212 -1.13 10.22 -18.54
N ARG A 213 -1.20 8.88 -18.43
CA ARG A 213 -1.92 8.00 -19.33
C ARG A 213 -2.42 6.76 -18.61
N THR A 214 -3.55 6.20 -19.03
CA THR A 214 -4.07 4.97 -18.45
C THR A 214 -3.27 3.78 -18.94
N LEU A 215 -2.69 3.03 -17.99
CA LEU A 215 -2.02 1.76 -18.24
C LEU A 215 -3.01 0.60 -18.29
N PHE A 216 -3.91 0.53 -17.32
CA PHE A 216 -4.85 -0.58 -17.15
C PHE A 216 -6.19 -0.07 -16.64
N SER A 217 -7.27 -0.51 -17.25
CA SER A 217 -8.62 -0.19 -16.80
C SER A 217 -9.35 -1.46 -16.34
N PHE A 218 -9.88 -1.44 -15.11
CA PHE A 218 -10.68 -2.53 -14.57
C PHE A 218 -11.92 -2.77 -15.40
N GLN A 219 -12.52 -1.70 -15.96
CA GLN A 219 -13.73 -1.79 -16.77
C GLN A 219 -13.46 -2.54 -18.09
N THR A 220 -12.43 -2.13 -18.84
CA THR A 220 -12.12 -2.73 -20.15
C THR A 220 -11.58 -4.15 -20.06
N ASN A 221 -10.97 -4.51 -18.90
CA ASN A 221 -10.45 -5.85 -18.64
C ASN A 221 -11.41 -6.75 -17.86
N ASN A 222 -12.66 -6.30 -17.62
CA ASN A 222 -13.70 -7.04 -16.88
C ASN A 222 -13.23 -7.49 -15.48
N VAL A 223 -12.42 -6.66 -14.79
CA VAL A 223 -12.01 -6.91 -13.41
C VAL A 223 -13.09 -6.39 -12.47
N THR A 224 -13.60 -7.27 -11.61
CA THR A 224 -14.57 -6.91 -10.56
C THR A 224 -13.88 -6.20 -9.39
N GLY A 225 -14.63 -5.32 -8.73
CA GLY A 225 -14.14 -4.49 -7.62
C GLY A 225 -13.54 -3.18 -8.11
N MET A 226 -12.88 -2.48 -7.19
CA MET A 226 -12.23 -1.19 -7.40
C MET A 226 -10.72 -1.35 -7.15
N PRO A 227 -9.84 -0.72 -7.94
CA PRO A 227 -8.41 -0.71 -7.62
C PRO A 227 -8.16 0.09 -6.35
N ASP A 228 -7.34 -0.47 -5.46
CA ASP A 228 -7.04 0.10 -4.16
C ASP A 228 -5.52 0.19 -3.94
N GLY A 229 -4.96 -0.31 -2.86
CA GLY A 229 -3.52 -0.30 -2.65
C GLY A 229 -2.74 -1.13 -3.68
N MET A 230 -1.47 -0.77 -3.91
CA MET A 230 -0.64 -1.34 -4.97
C MET A 230 0.82 -1.46 -4.55
N THR A 231 1.47 -2.52 -5.03
CA THR A 231 2.93 -2.68 -4.98
C THR A 231 3.48 -3.20 -6.32
N ILE A 232 4.80 -3.34 -6.43
CA ILE A 232 5.47 -3.83 -7.63
C ILE A 232 6.48 -4.93 -7.28
N ASP A 233 6.65 -5.94 -8.16
CA ASP A 233 7.65 -6.96 -8.01
C ASP A 233 8.97 -6.61 -8.75
N ARG A 234 10.01 -7.42 -8.55
CA ARG A 234 11.32 -7.24 -9.20
C ARG A 234 11.29 -7.36 -10.72
N ASP A 235 10.32 -8.10 -11.25
CA ASP A 235 10.14 -8.28 -12.69
C ASP A 235 9.38 -7.10 -13.32
N GLY A 236 8.92 -6.16 -12.49
CA GLY A 236 8.19 -4.97 -12.88
C GLY A 236 6.69 -5.18 -13.03
N ASN A 237 6.12 -6.24 -12.45
CA ASN A 237 4.67 -6.43 -12.46
C ASN A 237 4.02 -5.76 -11.27
N LEU A 238 2.89 -5.09 -11.50
CA LEU A 238 2.07 -4.49 -10.45
C LEU A 238 1.22 -5.55 -9.77
N TRP A 239 1.11 -5.46 -8.45
CA TRP A 239 0.22 -6.24 -7.62
C TRP A 239 -0.79 -5.29 -7.00
N VAL A 240 -2.08 -5.50 -7.28
CA VAL A 240 -3.13 -4.53 -6.98
C VAL A 240 -4.25 -5.20 -6.19
N ALA A 241 -4.58 -4.62 -5.05
CA ALA A 241 -5.73 -5.00 -4.25
C ALA A 241 -7.03 -4.60 -4.97
N CYS A 242 -8.03 -5.47 -4.92
CA CYS A 242 -9.34 -5.23 -5.53
C CYS A 242 -10.40 -5.10 -4.42
N TYR A 243 -10.69 -3.87 -4.00
CA TYR A 243 -11.75 -3.57 -3.05
C TYR A 243 -13.11 -3.98 -3.63
N ASP A 244 -13.92 -4.70 -2.87
CA ASP A 244 -15.16 -5.37 -3.34
C ASP A 244 -14.94 -6.34 -4.53
N GLY A 245 -13.72 -6.82 -4.71
CA GLY A 245 -13.35 -7.78 -5.75
C GLY A 245 -12.85 -9.13 -5.22
N GLY A 246 -12.57 -9.23 -3.92
CA GLY A 246 -12.16 -10.46 -3.23
C GLY A 246 -10.86 -11.08 -3.73
N LYS A 247 -9.92 -10.24 -4.20
CA LYS A 247 -8.68 -10.73 -4.83
C LYS A 247 -7.59 -9.69 -4.89
N VAL A 248 -6.37 -10.17 -5.12
CA VAL A 248 -5.23 -9.40 -5.62
C VAL A 248 -5.01 -9.79 -7.08
N ILE A 249 -4.67 -8.84 -7.93
CA ILE A 249 -4.33 -9.09 -9.34
C ILE A 249 -2.90 -8.70 -9.64
N LYS A 250 -2.26 -9.46 -10.55
CA LYS A 250 -0.92 -9.19 -11.08
C LYS A 250 -1.03 -8.66 -12.50
N ILE A 251 -0.37 -7.56 -12.81
CA ILE A 251 -0.44 -6.88 -14.11
C ILE A 251 0.98 -6.63 -14.61
N ASP A 252 1.24 -6.95 -15.87
CA ASP A 252 2.45 -6.51 -16.58
C ASP A 252 2.41 -4.99 -16.75
N SER A 253 3.31 -4.27 -16.07
CA SER A 253 3.33 -2.82 -16.07
C SER A 253 3.78 -2.19 -17.39
N ARG A 254 4.39 -2.96 -18.29
CA ARG A 254 4.84 -2.48 -19.61
C ARG A 254 3.73 -2.62 -20.65
N ALA A 255 3.03 -3.77 -20.61
CA ALA A 255 2.01 -4.10 -21.60
C ALA A 255 0.58 -3.74 -21.15
N GLY A 256 0.37 -3.39 -19.87
CA GLY A 256 -0.97 -3.20 -19.30
C GLY A 256 -1.83 -4.47 -19.41
N LYS A 257 -1.23 -5.64 -19.19
CA LYS A 257 -1.90 -6.93 -19.36
C LYS A 257 -2.09 -7.62 -18.02
N LEU A 258 -3.32 -8.09 -17.74
CA LEU A 258 -3.61 -8.95 -16.60
C LEU A 258 -2.87 -10.29 -16.76
N LEU A 259 -2.07 -10.66 -15.76
CA LEU A 259 -1.28 -11.89 -15.74
C LEU A 259 -1.93 -12.96 -14.85
N GLU A 260 -2.25 -12.59 -13.60
CA GLU A 260 -2.73 -13.52 -12.57
C GLU A 260 -3.81 -12.87 -11.70
N GLN A 261 -4.60 -13.71 -11.02
CA GLN A 261 -5.58 -13.29 -10.01
C GLN A 261 -5.53 -14.28 -8.84
N HIS A 262 -5.37 -13.74 -7.63
CA HIS A 262 -5.29 -14.51 -6.39
C HIS A 262 -6.49 -14.17 -5.50
N LYS A 263 -7.43 -15.11 -5.33
CA LYS A 263 -8.64 -14.92 -4.52
C LYS A 263 -8.29 -14.91 -3.02
N LEU A 264 -8.89 -14.01 -2.27
CA LEU A 264 -8.80 -13.91 -0.81
C LEU A 264 -10.13 -14.37 -0.16
N PRO A 265 -10.10 -14.84 1.10
CA PRO A 265 -11.31 -15.18 1.84
C PRO A 265 -12.01 -13.93 2.43
N ALA A 266 -11.81 -12.77 1.83
CA ALA A 266 -12.41 -11.49 2.19
C ALA A 266 -12.72 -10.70 0.91
N ASN A 267 -13.91 -10.09 0.82
CA ASN A 267 -14.33 -9.39 -0.39
C ASN A 267 -13.63 -8.03 -0.54
N LYS A 268 -13.43 -7.31 0.57
CA LYS A 268 -12.80 -5.98 0.60
C LYS A 268 -11.31 -6.11 0.83
N VAL A 269 -10.55 -6.34 -0.25
CA VAL A 269 -9.08 -6.38 -0.23
C VAL A 269 -8.59 -4.95 -0.43
N THR A 270 -7.88 -4.41 0.55
CA THR A 270 -7.56 -2.98 0.64
C THR A 270 -6.17 -2.65 0.12
N SER A 271 -5.11 -3.32 0.61
CA SER A 271 -3.77 -2.97 0.17
C SER A 271 -2.81 -4.17 0.19
N VAL A 272 -1.62 -3.98 -0.39
CA VAL A 272 -0.60 -5.02 -0.54
C VAL A 272 0.81 -4.46 -0.36
N ALA A 273 1.68 -5.25 0.31
CA ALA A 273 3.11 -4.97 0.41
C ALA A 273 3.94 -6.25 0.39
N TRP A 274 5.10 -6.19 -0.24
CA TRP A 274 6.08 -7.26 -0.17
C TRP A 274 6.87 -7.18 1.14
N GLY A 275 7.07 -8.33 1.78
CA GLY A 275 7.86 -8.43 3.00
C GLY A 275 8.44 -9.82 3.21
N GLY A 276 8.92 -10.09 4.44
CA GLY A 276 9.73 -11.25 4.74
C GLY A 276 11.20 -11.05 4.36
N HIS A 277 12.06 -11.90 4.87
CA HIS A 277 13.53 -11.78 4.72
C HIS A 277 13.96 -11.62 3.25
N ASP A 278 13.35 -12.39 2.33
CA ASP A 278 13.70 -12.40 0.91
C ASP A 278 12.70 -11.64 0.03
N LEU A 279 11.73 -10.94 0.64
CA LEU A 279 10.64 -10.23 -0.04
C LEU A 279 9.78 -11.16 -0.92
N GLU A 280 9.56 -12.39 -0.49
CA GLU A 280 8.76 -13.41 -1.20
C GLU A 280 7.34 -13.53 -0.64
N THR A 281 7.06 -12.95 0.53
CA THR A 281 5.74 -12.91 1.15
C THR A 281 4.99 -11.66 0.72
N LEU A 282 3.82 -11.81 0.11
CA LEU A 282 2.93 -10.68 -0.17
C LEU A 282 1.93 -10.56 0.97
N TYR A 283 2.09 -9.54 1.80
CA TYR A 283 1.11 -9.18 2.82
C TYR A 283 -0.07 -8.45 2.21
N VAL A 284 -1.27 -8.79 2.66
CA VAL A 284 -2.53 -8.29 2.12
C VAL A 284 -3.43 -7.85 3.26
N THR A 285 -3.84 -6.61 3.25
CA THR A 285 -4.80 -6.06 4.20
C THR A 285 -6.22 -6.16 3.65
N THR A 286 -7.20 -6.23 4.56
CA THR A 286 -8.62 -6.33 4.21
C THR A 286 -9.51 -5.55 5.16
N SER A 287 -10.76 -5.32 4.76
CA SER A 287 -11.78 -4.60 5.53
C SER A 287 -13.04 -5.43 5.71
N ASN A 288 -13.73 -5.20 6.84
CA ASN A 288 -15.08 -5.70 7.10
C ASN A 288 -16.13 -4.56 7.18
N VAL A 289 -15.73 -3.33 6.89
CA VAL A 289 -16.61 -2.16 6.96
C VAL A 289 -17.83 -2.33 6.07
N GLY A 290 -19.01 -2.08 6.64
CA GLY A 290 -20.28 -2.15 5.93
C GLY A 290 -20.79 -3.55 5.60
N LEU A 291 -20.14 -4.61 6.09
CA LEU A 291 -20.67 -5.98 5.98
C LEU A 291 -21.86 -6.15 6.93
N ASN A 292 -22.96 -6.67 6.39
CA ASN A 292 -24.07 -7.11 7.20
C ASN A 292 -23.78 -8.47 7.90
N PRO A 293 -24.58 -8.92 8.87
CA PRO A 293 -24.32 -10.16 9.59
C PRO A 293 -24.21 -11.42 8.71
N VAL A 294 -24.95 -11.48 7.60
CA VAL A 294 -24.90 -12.63 6.67
C VAL A 294 -23.58 -12.62 5.91
N GLU A 295 -23.16 -11.46 5.41
CA GLU A 295 -21.87 -11.29 4.72
C GLU A 295 -20.70 -11.58 5.66
N HIS A 296 -20.79 -11.16 6.93
CA HIS A 296 -19.79 -11.47 7.95
C HIS A 296 -19.66 -12.98 8.18
N ALA A 297 -20.78 -13.69 8.25
CA ALA A 297 -20.78 -15.15 8.43
C ALA A 297 -20.17 -15.89 7.23
N GLN A 298 -20.29 -15.32 6.01
CA GLN A 298 -19.71 -15.89 4.78
C GLN A 298 -18.22 -15.61 4.63
N GLN A 299 -17.69 -14.58 5.27
CA GLN A 299 -16.29 -14.17 5.22
C GLN A 299 -15.76 -13.82 6.63
N PRO A 300 -15.63 -14.81 7.53
CA PRO A 300 -15.29 -14.58 8.92
C PRO A 300 -13.89 -13.97 9.13
N ASP A 301 -13.03 -14.07 8.13
CA ASP A 301 -11.69 -13.48 8.15
C ASP A 301 -11.62 -12.10 7.47
N ALA A 302 -12.74 -11.48 7.07
CA ALA A 302 -12.75 -10.10 6.60
C ALA A 302 -12.29 -9.14 7.71
N GLY A 303 -11.45 -8.15 7.36
CA GLY A 303 -10.78 -7.28 8.33
C GLY A 303 -9.52 -7.90 8.93
N SER A 304 -8.95 -8.92 8.28
CA SER A 304 -7.68 -9.54 8.69
C SER A 304 -6.52 -9.08 7.81
N LEU A 305 -5.32 -9.28 8.34
CA LEU A 305 -4.07 -9.28 7.58
C LEU A 305 -3.78 -10.70 7.11
N PHE A 306 -3.53 -10.85 5.82
CA PHE A 306 -3.12 -12.11 5.20
C PHE A 306 -1.69 -12.05 4.69
N ALA A 307 -1.08 -13.21 4.54
CA ALA A 307 0.15 -13.44 3.81
C ALA A 307 -0.12 -14.39 2.65
N ILE A 308 0.34 -14.05 1.46
CA ILE A 308 0.36 -14.94 0.28
C ILE A 308 1.80 -15.36 0.04
N GLU A 309 2.04 -16.67 0.12
CA GLU A 309 3.33 -17.28 -0.13
C GLU A 309 3.28 -18.19 -1.37
N GLY A 310 4.44 -18.46 -1.96
CA GLY A 310 4.52 -19.33 -3.13
C GLY A 310 4.02 -18.69 -4.43
N THR A 311 4.00 -17.37 -4.53
CA THR A 311 3.62 -16.65 -5.76
C THR A 311 4.63 -16.82 -6.89
N GLY A 312 5.87 -17.22 -6.59
CA GLY A 312 7.00 -17.25 -7.53
C GLY A 312 7.56 -15.86 -7.86
N SER A 313 7.03 -14.80 -7.22
CA SER A 313 7.50 -13.42 -7.36
C SER A 313 8.21 -12.94 -6.11
N ARG A 314 9.04 -11.90 -6.27
CA ARG A 314 9.72 -11.21 -5.18
C ARG A 314 9.50 -9.70 -5.30
N GLY A 315 9.32 -9.03 -4.19
CA GLY A 315 9.20 -7.58 -4.13
C GLY A 315 10.52 -6.83 -4.35
N LEU A 316 10.38 -5.53 -4.52
CA LEU A 316 11.46 -4.57 -4.32
C LEU A 316 11.46 -4.16 -2.83
N PRO A 317 12.63 -3.85 -2.24
CA PRO A 317 12.66 -3.24 -0.91
C PRO A 317 11.84 -1.95 -0.88
N GLU A 318 11.03 -1.77 0.15
CA GLU A 318 10.36 -0.50 0.36
C GLU A 318 11.35 0.59 0.77
N ASN A 319 11.12 1.81 0.31
CA ASN A 319 11.93 2.95 0.69
C ASN A 319 11.43 3.50 2.03
N GLN A 320 12.34 4.12 2.78
CA GLN A 320 12.06 4.74 4.06
C GLN A 320 12.04 6.25 3.92
N PHE A 321 11.17 6.92 4.67
CA PHE A 321 11.09 8.38 4.67
C PHE A 321 12.36 8.99 5.25
N ILE A 322 13.01 9.88 4.49
CA ILE A 322 14.19 10.60 4.95
C ILE A 322 13.73 11.87 5.67
N PHE A 323 13.93 11.89 6.99
CA PHE A 323 13.70 13.05 7.82
C PHE A 323 14.76 13.09 8.94
N ALA A 324 15.87 13.78 8.67
CA ALA A 324 17.06 13.76 9.50
C ALA A 324 16.84 14.25 10.94
N ASN A 325 15.84 15.11 11.14
CA ASN A 325 15.55 15.71 12.45
C ASN A 325 14.41 15.00 13.22
N ALA A 326 14.08 13.77 12.87
CA ALA A 326 12.98 13.03 13.50
C ALA A 326 13.05 12.93 15.04
N ASP A 327 14.27 12.90 15.59
CA ASP A 327 14.55 12.83 17.02
C ASP A 327 14.59 14.19 17.74
N LYS A 328 14.54 15.29 16.99
CA LYS A 328 14.55 16.65 17.57
C LYS A 328 13.14 17.25 17.74
N TYR A 329 12.12 16.59 17.23
CA TYR A 329 10.74 17.03 17.27
C TYR A 329 9.87 16.26 18.25
#